data_f71d5cbcabad35069969290926b078ca
#
_entry.id   f71d5cbcabad35069969290926b078ca
#
_cell.length_a   1.000
_cell.length_b   1.000
_cell.length_c   1.000
_cell.angle_alpha   90.00
_cell.angle_beta   90.00
_cell.angle_gamma   90.00
#
_symmetry.space_group_name_H-M   'P 1'
#
loop_
_entity.id
_entity.type
_entity.pdbx_description
1 polymer ?
#
loop_
_entity_poly.entity_id
_entity_poly.type
_entity_poly.pdbx_seq_one_letter_code
_entity_poly.pdbx_strand_id
1 'polypeptide(L)'
;MFSDIKIRTISALGIGLICLTSIYIGNFYLKFLLFSILIILNFEWMRIISQEQWIIRGLIASFFSAFILFTDSYTSFDLLLIISGAITIAAYSSFFKLSVFWSCFGFIYILLSIIFFGYVRSLAEGLISVLLILSTIV
;
A
#
# COMPACT_ATOMS: atom_id res chain seq x y z
N MET A 1 10.71 -21.04 23.22
CA MET A 1 10.49 -19.61 23.54
C MET A 1 11.65 -18.72 23.08
N PHE A 2 12.93 -18.98 23.45
CA PHE A 2 14.06 -18.14 23.01
C PHE A 2 14.39 -18.26 21.50
N SER A 3 14.14 -19.40 20.86
CA SER A 3 14.34 -19.58 19.42
C SER A 3 13.40 -18.69 18.58
N ASP A 4 12.16 -18.54 19.01
CA ASP A 4 11.15 -17.75 18.29
C ASP A 4 11.47 -16.24 18.34
N ILE A 5 12.01 -15.77 19.47
CA ILE A 5 12.43 -14.38 19.62
C ILE A 5 13.59 -14.08 18.66
N LYS A 6 14.61 -14.97 18.61
CA LYS A 6 15.74 -14.80 17.70
C LYS A 6 15.32 -14.74 16.24
N ILE A 7 14.43 -15.64 15.82
CA ILE A 7 13.93 -15.68 14.44
C ILE A 7 13.17 -14.39 14.12
N ARG A 8 12.29 -13.94 15.01
CA ARG A 8 11.53 -12.69 14.85
C ARG A 8 12.44 -11.47 14.78
N THR A 9 13.47 -11.39 15.62
CA THR A 9 14.43 -10.28 15.62
C THR A 9 15.24 -10.25 14.33
N ILE A 10 15.74 -11.41 13.86
CA ILE A 10 16.50 -11.50 12.62
C ILE A 10 15.63 -11.10 11.40
N SER A 11 14.38 -11.59 11.34
CA SER A 11 13.47 -11.23 10.26
C SER A 11 13.10 -9.75 10.27
N ALA A 12 12.86 -9.16 11.45
CA ALA A 12 12.58 -7.73 11.58
C ALA A 12 13.76 -6.87 11.16
N LEU A 13 14.99 -7.23 11.55
CA LEU A 13 16.21 -6.56 11.13
C LEU A 13 16.42 -6.67 9.61
N GLY A 14 16.17 -7.85 9.02
CA GLY A 14 16.28 -8.05 7.57
C GLY A 14 15.29 -7.19 6.79
N ILE A 15 14.02 -7.18 7.20
CA ILE A 15 12.98 -6.35 6.57
C ILE A 15 13.30 -4.86 6.75
N GLY A 16 13.70 -4.45 7.96
CA GLY A 16 14.09 -3.07 8.25
C GLY A 16 15.23 -2.58 7.37
N LEU A 17 16.26 -3.43 7.16
CA LEU A 17 17.40 -3.10 6.32
C LEU A 17 16.99 -2.96 4.85
N ILE A 18 16.13 -3.84 4.33
CA ILE A 18 15.58 -3.74 2.98
C ILE A 18 14.77 -2.44 2.82
N CYS A 19 13.94 -2.10 3.80
CA CYS A 19 13.17 -0.85 3.78
C CYS A 19 14.08 0.37 3.76
N LEU A 20 15.06 0.44 4.66
CA LEU A 20 16.00 1.56 4.74
C LEU A 20 16.82 1.72 3.46
N THR A 21 17.36 0.63 2.91
CA THR A 21 18.11 0.67 1.65
C THR A 21 17.25 1.14 0.48
N SER A 22 16.00 0.68 0.39
CA SER A 22 15.07 1.09 -0.67
C SER A 22 14.70 2.58 -0.55
N ILE A 23 14.51 3.09 0.68
CA ILE A 23 14.25 4.51 0.93
C ILE A 23 15.46 5.37 0.59
N TYR A 24 16.67 4.89 0.92
CA TYR A 24 17.93 5.60 0.64
C TYR A 24 18.20 5.70 -0.86
N ILE A 25 18.11 4.60 -1.58
CA ILE A 25 18.31 4.56 -3.04
C ILE A 25 17.21 5.35 -3.76
N GLY A 26 15.97 5.23 -3.30
CA GLY A 26 14.80 5.93 -3.89
C GLY A 26 14.36 5.35 -5.24
N ASN A 27 13.73 6.22 -6.08
CA ASN A 27 13.28 5.90 -7.43
C ASN A 27 12.57 4.54 -7.58
N PHE A 28 13.07 3.68 -8.47
CA PHE A 28 12.46 2.39 -8.78
C PHE A 28 12.39 1.44 -7.57
N TYR A 29 13.43 1.40 -6.75
CA TYR A 29 13.48 0.51 -5.58
C TYR A 29 12.43 0.89 -4.54
N LEU A 30 12.23 2.19 -4.33
CA LEU A 30 11.18 2.68 -3.45
C LEU A 30 9.78 2.35 -4.00
N LYS A 31 9.55 2.59 -5.30
CA LYS A 31 8.25 2.24 -5.93
C LYS A 31 7.95 0.75 -5.80
N PHE A 32 8.94 -0.11 -6.01
CA PHE A 32 8.79 -1.55 -5.88
C PHE A 32 8.48 -1.97 -4.43
N LEU A 33 9.16 -1.37 -3.45
CA LEU A 33 8.87 -1.58 -2.04
C LEU A 33 7.43 -1.17 -1.70
N LEU A 34 7.04 0.05 -2.08
CA LEU A 34 5.69 0.57 -1.84
C LEU A 34 4.63 -0.28 -2.51
N PHE A 35 4.88 -0.77 -3.73
CA PHE A 35 4.00 -1.68 -4.44
C PHE A 35 3.82 -3.01 -3.69
N SER A 36 4.91 -3.59 -3.17
CA SER A 36 4.85 -4.83 -2.39
C SER A 36 4.03 -4.66 -1.11
N ILE A 37 4.25 -3.56 -0.38
CA ILE A 37 3.48 -3.21 0.82
C ILE A 37 2.00 -3.01 0.48
N LEU A 38 1.71 -2.31 -0.61
CA LEU A 38 0.35 -2.02 -1.08
C LEU A 38 -0.43 -3.30 -1.39
N ILE A 39 0.19 -4.26 -2.08
CA ILE A 39 -0.42 -5.56 -2.34
C ILE A 39 -0.79 -6.25 -1.02
N ILE A 40 0.17 -6.38 -0.10
CA ILE A 40 -0.05 -7.04 1.18
C ILE A 40 -1.20 -6.36 1.95
N LEU A 41 -1.19 -5.04 2.06
CA LEU A 41 -2.21 -4.27 2.77
C LEU A 41 -3.60 -4.41 2.14
N ASN A 42 -3.71 -4.38 0.79
CA ASN A 42 -4.98 -4.58 0.11
C ASN A 42 -5.56 -5.97 0.37
N PHE A 43 -4.74 -7.02 0.30
CA PHE A 43 -5.19 -8.38 0.57
C PHE A 43 -5.61 -8.56 2.03
N GLU A 44 -4.81 -8.09 2.98
CA GLU A 44 -5.14 -8.17 4.41
C GLU A 44 -6.41 -7.38 4.75
N TRP A 45 -6.56 -6.17 4.21
CA TRP A 45 -7.76 -5.37 4.43
C TRP A 45 -9.03 -6.06 3.92
N MET A 46 -8.99 -6.58 2.68
CA MET A 46 -10.14 -7.27 2.11
C MET A 46 -10.47 -8.56 2.88
N ARG A 47 -9.47 -9.25 3.39
CA ARG A 47 -9.64 -10.43 4.23
C ARG A 47 -10.28 -10.12 5.58
N ILE A 48 -9.91 -9.01 6.22
CA ILE A 48 -10.48 -8.56 7.50
C ILE A 48 -11.98 -8.23 7.34
N ILE A 49 -12.36 -7.58 6.23
CA ILE A 49 -13.76 -7.19 5.99
C ILE A 49 -14.65 -8.42 5.78
N SER A 50 -14.22 -9.37 4.97
CA SER A 50 -14.95 -10.59 4.70
C SER A 50 -14.01 -11.65 4.13
N GLN A 51 -14.11 -12.86 4.65
CA GLN A 51 -13.38 -14.00 4.13
C GLN A 51 -13.90 -14.48 2.77
N GLU A 52 -15.10 -14.05 2.37
CA GLU A 52 -15.64 -14.35 1.06
C GLU A 52 -15.04 -13.44 -0.01
N GLN A 53 -14.62 -14.03 -1.11
CA GLN A 53 -14.12 -13.31 -2.30
C GLN A 53 -13.01 -12.28 -2.04
N TRP A 54 -12.28 -12.38 -0.91
CA TRP A 54 -11.23 -11.44 -0.53
C TRP A 54 -10.08 -11.38 -1.53
N ILE A 55 -9.76 -12.52 -2.16
CA ILE A 55 -8.68 -12.63 -3.15
C ILE A 55 -9.00 -11.77 -4.37
N ILE A 56 -10.22 -11.89 -4.93
CA ILE A 56 -10.59 -11.16 -6.14
C ILE A 56 -10.66 -9.66 -5.86
N ARG A 57 -11.24 -9.25 -4.72
CA ARG A 57 -11.27 -7.84 -4.32
C ARG A 57 -9.87 -7.28 -4.09
N GLY A 58 -8.99 -8.05 -3.44
CA GLY A 58 -7.59 -7.70 -3.25
C GLY A 58 -6.83 -7.55 -4.58
N LEU A 59 -7.08 -8.43 -5.54
CA LEU A 59 -6.51 -8.34 -6.89
C LEU A 59 -6.99 -7.08 -7.62
N ILE A 60 -8.30 -6.78 -7.60
CA ILE A 60 -8.86 -5.58 -8.22
C ILE A 60 -8.22 -4.32 -7.60
N ALA A 61 -8.21 -4.22 -6.27
CA ALA A 61 -7.62 -3.10 -5.57
C ALA A 61 -6.14 -2.93 -5.90
N SER A 62 -5.36 -4.01 -5.89
CA SER A 62 -3.93 -3.99 -6.19
C SER A 62 -3.65 -3.62 -7.65
N PHE A 63 -4.48 -4.07 -8.59
CA PHE A 63 -4.34 -3.73 -10.00
C PHE A 63 -4.47 -2.23 -10.26
N PHE A 64 -5.56 -1.60 -9.78
CA PHE A 64 -5.75 -0.16 -9.92
C PHE A 64 -4.68 0.64 -9.19
N SER A 65 -4.30 0.22 -8.00
CA SER A 65 -3.26 0.88 -7.22
C SER A 65 -1.88 0.80 -7.87
N ALA A 66 -1.57 -0.32 -8.53
CA ALA A 66 -0.32 -0.49 -9.28
C ALA A 66 -0.20 0.55 -10.40
N PHE A 67 -1.26 0.71 -11.19
CA PHE A 67 -1.27 1.70 -12.26
C PHE A 67 -0.97 3.10 -11.74
N ILE A 68 -1.63 3.51 -10.66
CA ILE A 68 -1.46 4.85 -10.07
C ILE A 68 -0.04 5.02 -9.52
N LEU A 69 0.53 4.02 -8.88
CA LEU A 69 1.87 4.12 -8.29
C LEU A 69 2.97 4.25 -9.34
N PHE A 70 2.78 3.67 -10.53
CA PHE A 70 3.78 3.69 -11.59
C PHE A 70 3.60 4.85 -12.58
N THR A 71 2.51 5.60 -12.52
CA THR A 71 2.36 6.88 -13.22
C THR A 71 3.24 7.94 -12.54
N ASP A 72 4.12 8.60 -13.31
CA ASP A 72 5.09 9.59 -12.79
C ASP A 72 4.50 11.00 -12.63
N SER A 73 3.29 11.21 -13.10
CA SER A 73 2.61 12.52 -13.06
C SER A 73 1.25 12.40 -12.41
N TYR A 74 1.05 13.09 -11.28
CA TYR A 74 -0.26 13.24 -10.65
C TYR A 74 -1.16 14.07 -11.56
N THR A 75 -1.85 13.41 -12.46
CA THR A 75 -2.73 14.01 -13.46
C THR A 75 -4.20 13.73 -13.12
N SER A 76 -5.10 14.40 -13.83
CA SER A 76 -6.53 14.08 -13.79
C SER A 76 -6.83 12.61 -14.17
N PHE A 77 -5.90 11.96 -14.87
CA PHE A 77 -5.99 10.53 -15.18
C PHE A 77 -5.90 9.64 -13.94
N ASP A 78 -5.08 10.01 -12.95
CA ASP A 78 -4.97 9.26 -11.69
C ASP A 78 -6.27 9.34 -10.88
N LEU A 79 -6.94 10.49 -10.88
CA LEU A 79 -8.25 10.63 -10.26
C LEU A 79 -9.30 9.74 -10.93
N LEU A 80 -9.29 9.64 -12.26
CA LEU A 80 -10.17 8.73 -13.00
C LEU A 80 -9.88 7.26 -12.63
N LEU A 81 -8.62 6.89 -12.47
CA LEU A 81 -8.23 5.53 -12.04
C LEU A 81 -8.69 5.23 -10.61
N ILE A 82 -8.57 6.18 -9.68
CA ILE A 82 -9.07 6.02 -8.31
C ILE A 82 -10.59 5.82 -8.32
N ILE A 83 -11.31 6.66 -9.04
CA ILE A 83 -12.78 6.59 -9.13
C ILE A 83 -13.20 5.29 -9.79
N SER A 84 -12.59 4.89 -10.91
CA SER A 84 -12.92 3.65 -11.62
C SER A 84 -12.61 2.41 -10.77
N GLY A 85 -11.50 2.42 -10.03
CA GLY A 85 -11.16 1.36 -9.10
C GLY A 85 -12.16 1.25 -7.95
N ALA A 86 -12.56 2.37 -7.36
CA ALA A 86 -13.57 2.41 -6.31
C ALA A 86 -14.95 1.91 -6.82
N ILE A 87 -15.37 2.34 -8.03
CA ILE A 87 -16.62 1.88 -8.65
C ILE A 87 -16.57 0.38 -8.92
N THR A 88 -15.46 -0.14 -9.43
CA THR A 88 -15.31 -1.57 -9.72
C THR A 88 -15.38 -2.40 -8.44
N ILE A 89 -14.71 -1.97 -7.37
CA ILE A 89 -14.76 -2.62 -6.06
C ILE A 89 -16.18 -2.55 -5.49
N ALA A 90 -16.85 -1.40 -5.61
CA ALA A 90 -18.22 -1.21 -5.15
C ALA A 90 -19.20 -2.13 -5.88
N ALA A 91 -19.13 -2.17 -7.21
CA ALA A 91 -19.98 -3.02 -8.04
C ALA A 91 -19.79 -4.51 -7.70
N TYR A 92 -18.53 -4.94 -7.60
CA TYR A 92 -18.20 -6.32 -7.23
C TYR A 92 -18.69 -6.67 -5.82
N SER A 93 -18.46 -5.79 -4.85
CA SER A 93 -18.89 -6.01 -3.46
C SER A 93 -20.41 -6.04 -3.33
N SER A 94 -21.13 -5.18 -4.08
CA SER A 94 -22.60 -5.17 -4.14
C SER A 94 -23.16 -6.46 -4.72
N PHE A 95 -22.56 -6.97 -5.80
CA PHE A 95 -23.01 -8.20 -6.46
C PHE A 95 -22.97 -9.40 -5.51
N PHE A 96 -21.94 -9.50 -4.67
CA PHE A 96 -21.79 -10.56 -3.69
C PHE A 96 -22.36 -10.22 -2.30
N LYS A 97 -23.14 -9.14 -2.18
CA LYS A 97 -23.75 -8.67 -0.92
C LYS A 97 -22.74 -8.45 0.21
N LEU A 98 -21.53 -8.02 -0.14
CA LEU A 98 -20.46 -7.72 0.79
C LEU A 98 -20.49 -6.25 1.21
N SER A 99 -19.74 -5.89 2.26
CA SER A 99 -19.64 -4.51 2.73
C SER A 99 -18.96 -3.59 1.71
N VAL A 100 -19.75 -2.86 0.93
CA VAL A 100 -19.28 -1.93 -0.10
C VAL A 100 -18.47 -0.79 0.52
N PHE A 101 -19.02 -0.17 1.58
CA PHE A 101 -18.41 1.00 2.22
C PHE A 101 -16.99 0.70 2.71
N TRP A 102 -16.80 -0.37 3.48
CA TRP A 102 -15.49 -0.71 4.02
C TRP A 102 -14.50 -1.16 2.95
N SER A 103 -14.97 -1.80 1.87
CA SER A 103 -14.11 -2.20 0.76
C SER A 103 -13.56 -0.98 0.00
N CYS A 104 -14.41 0.00 -0.32
CA CYS A 104 -13.99 1.22 -1.00
C CYS A 104 -13.13 2.11 -0.08
N PHE A 105 -13.54 2.25 1.19
CA PHE A 105 -12.79 3.05 2.16
C PHE A 105 -11.36 2.54 2.33
N GLY A 106 -11.19 1.22 2.50
CA GLY A 106 -9.86 0.65 2.65
C GLY A 106 -8.98 0.83 1.42
N PHE A 107 -9.53 0.61 0.22
CA PHE A 107 -8.81 0.86 -1.02
C PHE A 107 -8.30 2.30 -1.12
N ILE A 108 -9.17 3.28 -0.91
CA ILE A 108 -8.81 4.70 -0.98
C ILE A 108 -7.81 5.06 0.11
N TYR A 109 -8.04 4.61 1.36
CA TYR A 109 -7.18 4.90 2.50
C TYR A 109 -5.75 4.38 2.30
N ILE A 110 -5.61 3.11 1.90
CA ILE A 110 -4.31 2.48 1.66
C ILE A 110 -3.58 3.19 0.52
N LEU A 111 -4.29 3.44 -0.58
CA LEU A 111 -3.73 4.09 -1.76
C LEU A 111 -3.23 5.50 -1.44
N LEU A 112 -4.04 6.34 -0.79
CA LEU A 112 -3.66 7.70 -0.41
C LEU A 112 -2.46 7.72 0.54
N SER A 113 -2.39 6.80 1.50
CA SER A 113 -1.27 6.69 2.43
C SER A 113 0.04 6.43 1.70
N ILE A 114 0.03 5.55 0.72
CA ILE A 114 1.23 5.19 -0.05
C ILE A 114 1.63 6.30 -1.03
N ILE A 115 0.67 6.94 -1.70
CA ILE A 115 0.92 8.10 -2.56
C ILE A 115 1.54 9.23 -1.74
N PHE A 116 0.97 9.53 -0.58
CA PHE A 116 1.48 10.58 0.31
C PHE A 116 2.92 10.28 0.77
N PHE A 117 3.21 9.04 1.13
CA PHE A 117 4.57 8.63 1.51
C PHE A 117 5.56 8.82 0.35
N GLY A 118 5.20 8.41 -0.86
CA GLY A 118 5.99 8.61 -2.07
C GLY A 118 6.21 10.11 -2.38
N TYR A 119 5.17 10.92 -2.21
CA TYR A 119 5.23 12.36 -2.39
C TYR A 119 6.19 13.02 -1.39
N VAL A 120 6.06 12.72 -0.10
CA VAL A 120 6.99 13.26 0.92
C VAL A 120 8.44 12.92 0.59
N ARG A 121 8.69 11.68 0.12
CA ARG A 121 10.05 11.27 -0.26
C ARG A 121 10.56 12.03 -1.49
N SER A 122 9.71 12.50 -2.38
CA SER A 122 10.10 13.26 -3.59
C SER A 122 10.45 14.73 -3.33
N LEU A 123 10.15 15.26 -2.14
CA LEU A 123 10.51 16.63 -1.76
C LEU A 123 12.03 16.78 -1.61
N ALA A 124 12.54 18.01 -1.68
CA ALA A 124 13.97 18.32 -1.62
C ALA A 124 14.68 17.73 -0.38
N GLU A 125 14.01 17.74 0.78
CA GLU A 125 14.49 17.12 2.03
C GLU A 125 13.72 15.83 2.37
N GLY A 126 13.16 15.18 1.37
CA GLY A 126 12.25 14.05 1.55
C GLY A 126 12.86 12.84 2.25
N LEU A 127 14.17 12.60 2.07
CA LEU A 127 14.87 11.53 2.79
C LEU A 127 14.85 11.77 4.30
N ILE A 128 15.19 12.99 4.73
CA ILE A 128 15.25 13.37 6.15
C ILE A 128 13.83 13.31 6.74
N SER A 129 12.84 13.84 6.03
CA SER A 129 11.44 13.83 6.45
C SER A 129 10.90 12.42 6.66
N VAL A 130 11.19 11.50 5.74
CA VAL A 130 10.76 10.08 5.86
C VAL A 130 11.47 9.40 7.03
N LEU A 131 12.78 9.63 7.22
CA LEU A 131 13.50 9.06 8.35
C LEU A 131 13.01 9.59 9.70
N LEU A 132 12.65 10.87 9.77
CA LEU A 132 12.02 11.46 10.98
C LEU A 132 10.68 10.82 11.26
N ILE A 133 9.79 10.67 10.27
CA ILE A 133 8.51 10.00 10.45
C ILE A 133 8.71 8.57 10.96
N LEU A 134 9.62 7.81 10.35
CA LEU A 134 9.91 6.45 10.80
C LEU A 134 10.46 6.41 12.22
N SER A 135 11.34 7.35 12.60
CA SER A 135 11.90 7.42 13.95
C SER A 135 10.88 7.76 15.04
N THR A 136 9.79 8.42 14.67
CA THR A 136 8.70 8.75 15.64
C THR A 136 7.71 7.61 15.84
N ILE A 137 7.69 6.61 14.92
CA ILE A 137 6.78 5.46 15.00
C ILE A 137 7.42 4.29 15.75
N VAL A 138 8.75 4.20 15.78
CA VAL A 138 9.52 3.15 16.46
C VAL A 138 9.75 3.50 17.94
#